data_b44db9c04257b218f66117447b1af275
#
_entry.id   b44db9c04257b218f66117447b1af275
#
_cell.length_a   1.000
_cell.length_b   1.000
_cell.length_c   1.000
_cell.angle_alpha   90.00
_cell.angle_beta   90.00
_cell.angle_gamma   90.00
#
_symmetry.space_group_name_H-M   'P 1'
#
loop_
_entity.id
_entity.type
_entity.pdbx_description
1 polymer ?
#
loop_
_entity_poly.entity_id
_entity_poly.type
_entity_poly.pdbx_seq_one_letter_code
_entity_poly.pdbx_strand_id
1 'polypeptide(L)'
;EELCRDIARLKAVNLEDLDLQSRTWIRPPTDEATRCMQRTIRGAVQRLAADLYGGEAHFLLELLQNADDCLFHPGSTPSFAVVLEEDPARFAELTSFSHRSSQPLALLSIEHNEVGFEEQNVRALCDIAQSTKLAGSKHFIGAKGIGFKSVFRTTPMPVVHSRTFHFHFDAKALGGLGHLLPFPLPQPQGFDAGRGTRVVLPLMDATAVRDASTRVLEDLQPT
;
A
#
# COMPACT_ATOMS: atom_id res chain seq x y z
N GLU A 1 -10.09 -10.33 -5.54
CA GLU A 1 -9.34 -11.56 -5.25
C GLU A 1 -8.64 -12.08 -6.51
N GLU A 2 -9.36 -12.19 -7.65
CA GLU A 2 -8.80 -12.64 -8.92
C GLU A 2 -7.62 -11.80 -9.39
N LEU A 3 -7.75 -10.46 -9.37
CA LEU A 3 -6.65 -9.55 -9.71
C LEU A 3 -5.39 -9.77 -8.86
N CYS A 4 -5.55 -10.04 -7.56
CA CYS A 4 -4.40 -10.34 -6.69
C CYS A 4 -3.69 -11.63 -7.11
N ARG A 5 -4.45 -12.67 -7.52
CA ARG A 5 -3.88 -13.92 -8.06
C ARG A 5 -3.12 -13.67 -9.35
N ASP A 6 -3.68 -12.88 -10.26
CA ASP A 6 -3.03 -12.56 -11.55
C ASP A 6 -1.73 -11.77 -11.36
N ILE A 7 -1.75 -10.77 -10.49
CA ILE A 7 -0.53 -10.00 -10.15
C ILE A 7 0.53 -10.91 -9.52
N ALA A 8 0.13 -11.83 -8.64
CA ALA A 8 1.06 -12.77 -8.03
C ALA A 8 1.68 -13.71 -9.07
N ARG A 9 0.88 -14.26 -10.00
CA ARG A 9 1.36 -15.12 -11.09
C ARG A 9 2.39 -14.42 -11.97
N LEU A 10 2.19 -13.12 -12.29
CA LEU A 10 3.17 -12.33 -13.04
C LEU A 10 4.52 -12.20 -12.34
N LYS A 11 4.56 -12.42 -11.03
CA LYS A 11 5.78 -12.41 -10.20
C LYS A 11 6.24 -13.83 -9.84
N ALA A 12 5.77 -14.81 -10.61
CA ALA A 12 6.03 -16.24 -10.40
C ALA A 12 5.67 -16.74 -8.98
N VAL A 13 4.57 -16.21 -8.44
CA VAL A 13 3.99 -16.61 -7.15
C VAL A 13 2.58 -17.11 -7.40
N ASN A 14 2.28 -18.34 -6.99
CA ASN A 14 0.92 -18.84 -6.93
C ASN A 14 0.39 -18.69 -5.50
N LEU A 15 -0.67 -17.90 -5.30
CA LEU A 15 -1.23 -17.67 -3.97
C LEU A 15 -1.79 -18.95 -3.32
N GLU A 16 -2.14 -19.96 -4.12
CA GLU A 16 -2.58 -21.27 -3.62
C GLU A 16 -1.44 -22.08 -2.98
N ASP A 17 -0.19 -21.73 -3.29
CA ASP A 17 1.00 -22.32 -2.69
C ASP A 17 1.46 -21.61 -1.42
N LEU A 18 0.68 -20.62 -0.96
CA LEU A 18 0.94 -19.85 0.23
C LEU A 18 -0.07 -20.12 1.33
N ASP A 19 0.39 -20.17 2.56
CA ASP A 19 -0.45 -19.94 3.72
C ASP A 19 -0.68 -18.41 3.83
N LEU A 20 -1.89 -17.97 3.49
CA LEU A 20 -2.25 -16.55 3.52
C LEU A 20 -2.31 -15.97 4.95
N GLN A 21 -2.38 -16.80 5.98
CA GLN A 21 -2.36 -16.34 7.38
C GLN A 21 -0.93 -16.06 7.85
N SER A 22 -0.02 -17.01 7.62
CA SER A 22 1.40 -16.83 7.95
C SER A 22 2.19 -16.12 6.86
N ARG A 23 1.64 -16.00 5.65
CA ARG A 23 2.27 -15.43 4.44
C ARG A 23 3.59 -16.11 4.10
N THR A 24 3.61 -17.42 4.29
CA THR A 24 4.76 -18.29 4.01
C THR A 24 4.42 -19.31 2.95
N TRP A 25 5.46 -19.92 2.38
CA TRP A 25 5.27 -20.98 1.40
C TRP A 25 4.75 -22.26 2.05
N ILE A 26 3.61 -22.78 1.58
CA ILE A 26 3.19 -24.17 1.79
C ILE A 26 3.96 -25.06 0.81
N ARG A 27 4.05 -24.61 -0.46
CA ARG A 27 4.76 -25.30 -1.54
C ARG A 27 5.70 -24.30 -2.24
N PRO A 28 6.96 -24.21 -1.83
CA PRO A 28 7.91 -23.31 -2.49
C PRO A 28 8.22 -23.76 -3.93
N PRO A 29 8.56 -22.83 -4.83
CA PRO A 29 8.91 -23.16 -6.19
C PRO A 29 10.15 -24.09 -6.24
N THR A 30 10.07 -25.14 -7.05
CA THR A 30 11.14 -26.14 -7.17
C THR A 30 12.07 -25.86 -8.34
N ASP A 31 11.61 -25.19 -9.40
CA ASP A 31 12.42 -24.87 -10.56
C ASP A 31 13.39 -23.70 -10.30
N GLU A 32 14.60 -23.84 -10.86
CA GLU A 32 15.66 -22.86 -10.61
C GLU A 32 15.42 -21.52 -11.32
N ALA A 33 14.72 -21.50 -12.44
CA ALA A 33 14.43 -20.27 -13.19
C ALA A 33 13.51 -19.36 -12.36
N THR A 34 12.43 -19.92 -11.80
CA THR A 34 11.51 -19.19 -10.91
C THR A 34 12.22 -18.70 -9.67
N ARG A 35 13.05 -19.53 -9.02
CA ARG A 35 13.82 -19.12 -7.85
C ARG A 35 14.83 -18.00 -8.17
N CYS A 36 15.47 -18.08 -9.33
CA CYS A 36 16.38 -17.03 -9.79
C CYS A 36 15.65 -15.70 -10.02
N MET A 37 14.52 -15.75 -10.73
CA MET A 37 13.69 -14.56 -10.96
C MET A 37 13.22 -13.93 -9.65
N GLN A 38 12.72 -14.72 -8.70
CA GLN A 38 12.32 -14.23 -7.39
C GLN A 38 13.49 -13.61 -6.60
N ARG A 39 14.70 -14.18 -6.66
CA ARG A 39 15.90 -13.59 -6.04
C ARG A 39 16.22 -12.22 -6.66
N THR A 40 16.14 -12.10 -7.99
CA THR A 40 16.38 -10.84 -8.69
C THR A 40 15.36 -9.76 -8.28
N ILE A 41 14.09 -10.11 -8.25
CA ILE A 41 13.01 -9.19 -7.83
C ILE A 41 13.23 -8.76 -6.37
N ARG A 42 13.56 -9.70 -5.46
CA ARG A 42 13.86 -9.37 -4.06
C ARG A 42 15.03 -8.39 -3.93
N GLY A 43 16.10 -8.65 -4.67
CA GLY A 43 17.28 -7.76 -4.68
C GLY A 43 16.94 -6.35 -5.14
N ALA A 44 16.13 -6.22 -6.19
CA ALA A 44 15.65 -4.94 -6.69
C ALA A 44 14.77 -4.20 -5.66
N VAL A 45 13.84 -4.93 -5.03
CA VAL A 45 12.96 -4.36 -3.98
C VAL A 45 13.76 -3.92 -2.76
N GLN A 46 14.72 -4.72 -2.31
CA GLN A 46 15.58 -4.38 -1.18
C GLN A 46 16.42 -3.13 -1.46
N ARG A 47 16.93 -2.98 -2.68
CA ARG A 47 17.68 -1.80 -3.11
C ARG A 47 16.78 -0.57 -3.10
N LEU A 48 15.58 -0.68 -3.70
CA LEU A 48 14.58 0.39 -3.67
C LEU A 48 14.17 0.77 -2.24
N ALA A 49 13.92 -0.22 -1.39
CA ALA A 49 13.61 0.03 0.00
C ALA A 49 14.75 0.78 0.70
N ALA A 50 16.01 0.37 0.48
CA ALA A 50 17.17 1.05 1.04
C ALA A 50 17.28 2.51 0.56
N ASP A 51 17.06 2.76 -0.73
CA ASP A 51 17.06 4.12 -1.30
C ASP A 51 15.90 4.96 -0.74
N LEU A 52 14.72 4.36 -0.54
CA LEU A 52 13.58 5.00 0.12
C LEU A 52 13.86 5.25 1.62
N TYR A 53 14.56 4.35 2.31
CA TYR A 53 14.91 4.50 3.73
C TYR A 53 16.04 5.51 3.96
N GLY A 54 16.91 5.75 2.98
CA GLY A 54 18.04 6.68 3.07
C GLY A 54 17.70 8.16 2.88
N GLY A 55 16.52 8.49 2.37
CA GLY A 55 16.06 9.86 2.10
C GLY A 55 15.03 10.38 3.11
N GLU A 56 14.85 11.68 3.16
CA GLU A 56 13.70 12.33 3.81
C GLU A 56 12.44 12.16 2.92
N ALA A 57 11.97 10.93 2.75
CA ALA A 57 10.78 10.73 1.94
C ALA A 57 9.54 11.11 2.76
N HIS A 58 8.90 12.17 2.33
CA HIS A 58 7.65 12.67 2.88
C HIS A 58 6.49 11.82 2.33
N PHE A 59 6.26 10.64 2.93
CA PHE A 59 5.23 9.71 2.43
C PHE A 59 3.85 10.35 2.30
N LEU A 60 3.54 11.28 3.19
CA LEU A 60 2.26 11.99 3.19
C LEU A 60 2.14 12.94 2.00
N LEU A 61 3.22 13.67 1.67
CA LEU A 61 3.25 14.52 0.47
C LEU A 61 3.15 13.69 -0.81
N GLU A 62 3.78 12.52 -0.87
CA GLU A 62 3.64 11.59 -2.00
C GLU A 62 2.19 11.09 -2.14
N LEU A 63 1.51 10.76 -1.03
CA LEU A 63 0.10 10.36 -1.07
C LEU A 63 -0.80 11.53 -1.45
N LEU A 64 -0.52 12.74 -0.95
CA LEU A 64 -1.25 13.95 -1.31
C LEU A 64 -1.11 14.27 -2.80
N GLN A 65 0.12 14.21 -3.34
CA GLN A 65 0.36 14.39 -4.77
C GLN A 65 -0.36 13.32 -5.60
N ASN A 66 -0.34 12.07 -5.15
CA ASN A 66 -1.09 11.01 -5.84
C ASN A 66 -2.59 11.28 -5.83
N ALA A 67 -3.15 11.80 -4.75
CA ALA A 67 -4.56 12.19 -4.67
C ALA A 67 -4.88 13.41 -5.56
N ASP A 68 -3.99 14.40 -5.61
CA ASP A 68 -4.16 15.60 -6.46
C ASP A 68 -4.15 15.25 -7.96
N ASP A 69 -3.39 14.24 -8.34
CA ASP A 69 -3.32 13.72 -9.72
C ASP A 69 -4.52 12.83 -10.11
N CYS A 70 -5.44 12.54 -9.19
CA CYS A 70 -6.58 11.68 -9.44
C CYS A 70 -7.76 12.42 -10.08
N LEU A 71 -8.70 11.65 -10.63
CA LEU A 71 -9.97 12.17 -11.12
C LEU A 71 -10.99 12.20 -9.98
N PHE A 72 -11.79 13.25 -9.94
CA PHE A 72 -12.88 13.41 -8.98
C PHE A 72 -14.24 13.39 -9.70
N HIS A 73 -15.28 13.01 -8.98
CA HIS A 73 -16.63 13.03 -9.54
C HIS A 73 -17.04 14.47 -9.90
N PRO A 74 -17.71 14.69 -11.05
CA PRO A 74 -18.20 16.01 -11.41
C PRO A 74 -19.06 16.63 -10.30
N GLY A 75 -18.73 17.87 -9.92
CA GLY A 75 -19.45 18.60 -8.86
C GLY A 75 -19.06 18.24 -7.43
N SER A 76 -18.13 17.28 -7.22
CA SER A 76 -17.57 17.05 -5.89
C SER A 76 -16.39 18.01 -5.62
N THR A 77 -16.27 18.46 -4.37
CA THR A 77 -15.08 19.17 -3.92
C THR A 77 -14.02 18.15 -3.52
N PRO A 78 -12.81 18.18 -4.10
CA PRO A 78 -11.73 17.31 -3.67
C PRO A 78 -11.45 17.43 -2.17
N SER A 79 -11.28 16.29 -1.50
CA SER A 79 -10.95 16.22 -0.10
C SER A 79 -9.84 15.22 0.17
N PHE A 80 -8.98 15.55 1.12
CA PHE A 80 -7.90 14.70 1.61
C PHE A 80 -7.91 14.79 3.14
N ALA A 81 -8.04 13.67 3.83
CA ALA A 81 -8.11 13.59 5.28
C ALA A 81 -7.05 12.63 5.81
N VAL A 82 -6.44 13.01 6.93
CA VAL A 82 -5.50 12.18 7.67
C VAL A 82 -6.04 12.02 9.08
N VAL A 83 -6.26 10.78 9.50
CA VAL A 83 -6.87 10.44 10.79
C VAL A 83 -5.98 9.45 11.53
N LEU A 84 -5.58 9.79 12.75
CA LEU A 84 -4.95 8.86 13.67
C LEU A 84 -6.04 8.22 14.53
N GLU A 85 -6.20 6.90 14.42
CA GLU A 85 -7.14 6.12 15.22
C GLU A 85 -6.37 5.31 16.26
N GLU A 86 -6.67 5.55 17.54
CA GLU A 86 -6.03 4.87 18.66
C GLU A 86 -6.98 3.90 19.40
N ASP A 87 -8.25 3.87 19.03
CA ASP A 87 -9.22 2.92 19.60
C ASP A 87 -9.11 1.52 18.93
N PRO A 88 -8.60 0.51 19.65
CA PRO A 88 -8.47 -0.85 19.10
C PRO A 88 -9.79 -1.47 18.65
N ALA A 89 -10.92 -1.04 19.19
CA ALA A 89 -12.24 -1.55 18.80
C ALA A 89 -12.57 -1.23 17.33
N ARG A 90 -12.01 -0.16 16.79
CA ARG A 90 -12.21 0.28 15.41
C ARG A 90 -11.20 -0.30 14.40
N PHE A 91 -10.13 -0.94 14.87
CA PHE A 91 -9.07 -1.42 13.99
C PHE A 91 -9.56 -2.45 12.97
N ALA A 92 -10.42 -3.37 13.38
CA ALA A 92 -10.99 -4.37 12.48
C ALA A 92 -11.88 -3.75 11.38
N GLU A 93 -12.58 -2.66 11.69
CA GLU A 93 -13.40 -1.92 10.73
C GLU A 93 -12.55 -1.22 9.65
N LEU A 94 -11.34 -0.80 10.01
CA LEU A 94 -10.46 -0.06 9.11
C LEU A 94 -9.53 -0.97 8.29
N THR A 95 -9.12 -2.11 8.85
CA THR A 95 -8.13 -3.00 8.23
C THR A 95 -8.72 -4.28 7.63
N SER A 96 -9.96 -4.62 7.97
CA SER A 96 -10.64 -5.86 7.56
C SER A 96 -9.94 -7.16 7.97
N PHE A 97 -8.94 -7.12 8.83
CA PHE A 97 -8.30 -8.32 9.36
C PHE A 97 -7.98 -8.20 10.85
N SER A 98 -7.96 -9.34 11.51
CA SER A 98 -7.58 -9.43 12.92
C SER A 98 -6.06 -9.58 13.03
N HIS A 99 -5.42 -8.68 13.75
CA HIS A 99 -3.99 -8.76 14.07
C HIS A 99 -3.76 -9.81 15.17
N ARG A 100 -3.69 -11.09 14.81
CA ARG A 100 -3.63 -12.20 15.79
C ARG A 100 -2.30 -12.29 16.54
N SER A 101 -1.20 -11.81 15.98
CA SER A 101 0.15 -11.96 16.58
C SER A 101 0.70 -10.69 17.22
N SER A 102 0.25 -9.51 16.79
CA SER A 102 0.56 -8.23 17.43
C SER A 102 -0.46 -7.19 16.95
N GLN A 103 -1.24 -6.63 17.87
CA GLN A 103 -2.13 -5.51 17.53
C GLN A 103 -1.28 -4.26 17.30
N PRO A 104 -1.60 -3.43 16.31
CA PRO A 104 -1.02 -2.10 16.19
C PRO A 104 -1.41 -1.26 17.41
N LEU A 105 -0.58 -0.28 17.76
CA LEU A 105 -0.90 0.70 18.78
C LEU A 105 -1.85 1.77 18.27
N ALA A 106 -1.76 2.09 16.98
CA ALA A 106 -2.64 3.02 16.30
C ALA A 106 -2.73 2.70 14.82
N LEU A 107 -3.72 3.26 14.14
CA LEU A 107 -3.85 3.24 12.68
C LEU A 107 -3.80 4.67 12.15
N LEU A 108 -2.91 4.95 11.21
CA LEU A 108 -2.93 6.20 10.46
C LEU A 108 -3.73 5.95 9.16
N SER A 109 -4.90 6.57 9.07
CA SER A 109 -5.80 6.46 7.91
C SER A 109 -5.67 7.71 7.05
N ILE A 110 -5.44 7.52 5.75
CA ILE A 110 -5.39 8.58 4.75
C ILE A 110 -6.54 8.32 3.78
N GLU A 111 -7.44 9.28 3.65
CA GLU A 111 -8.66 9.16 2.86
C GLU A 111 -8.78 10.32 1.87
N HIS A 112 -9.17 10.03 0.64
CA HIS A 112 -9.51 11.03 -0.36
C HIS A 112 -10.68 10.56 -1.22
N ASN A 113 -11.50 11.52 -1.69
CA ASN A 113 -12.77 11.26 -2.36
C ASN A 113 -12.66 11.24 -3.90
N GLU A 114 -11.57 10.74 -4.43
CA GLU A 114 -11.43 10.49 -5.87
C GLU A 114 -12.45 9.47 -6.39
N VAL A 115 -12.47 9.24 -7.70
CA VAL A 115 -13.37 8.24 -8.31
C VAL A 115 -13.03 6.78 -7.92
N GLY A 116 -11.90 6.55 -7.26
CA GLY A 116 -11.42 5.24 -6.84
C GLY A 116 -10.61 4.51 -7.91
N PHE A 117 -9.93 3.43 -7.50
CA PHE A 117 -9.01 2.69 -8.33
C PHE A 117 -9.72 1.87 -9.42
N GLU A 118 -9.04 1.78 -10.54
CA GLU A 118 -9.24 0.76 -11.56
C GLU A 118 -8.12 -0.30 -11.46
N GLU A 119 -8.27 -1.39 -12.19
CA GLU A 119 -7.30 -2.49 -12.20
C GLU A 119 -5.87 -2.03 -12.49
N GLN A 120 -5.71 -1.10 -13.44
CA GLN A 120 -4.42 -0.53 -13.81
C GLN A 120 -3.73 0.21 -12.65
N ASN A 121 -4.50 0.86 -11.76
CA ASN A 121 -3.96 1.54 -10.59
C ASN A 121 -3.41 0.52 -9.58
N VAL A 122 -4.15 -0.58 -9.34
CA VAL A 122 -3.69 -1.66 -8.47
C VAL A 122 -2.42 -2.31 -9.02
N ARG A 123 -2.37 -2.60 -10.33
CA ARG A 123 -1.18 -3.14 -10.99
C ARG A 123 0.02 -2.21 -10.83
N ALA A 124 -0.16 -0.91 -11.02
CA ALA A 124 0.91 0.08 -10.84
C ALA A 124 1.44 0.13 -9.40
N LEU A 125 0.57 0.01 -8.40
CA LEU A 125 1.01 -0.11 -6.99
C LEU A 125 1.85 -1.37 -6.75
N CYS A 126 1.66 -2.42 -7.52
CA CYS A 126 2.35 -3.70 -7.39
C CYS A 126 3.63 -3.79 -8.23
N ASP A 127 3.98 -2.76 -8.99
CA ASP A 127 5.20 -2.74 -9.80
C ASP A 127 6.28 -1.82 -9.20
N ILE A 128 7.52 -2.02 -9.69
CA ILE A 128 8.70 -1.28 -9.21
C ILE A 128 8.87 0.03 -9.97
N ALA A 129 8.45 0.09 -11.24
CA ALA A 129 8.80 1.18 -12.14
C ALA A 129 7.64 1.64 -13.05
N GLN A 130 6.45 1.10 -12.89
CA GLN A 130 5.31 1.50 -13.71
C GLN A 130 4.49 2.57 -13.00
N SER A 131 4.33 3.71 -13.67
CA SER A 131 3.33 4.73 -13.35
C SER A 131 2.21 4.62 -14.37
N THR A 132 0.95 4.66 -13.95
CA THR A 132 -0.20 4.78 -14.86
C THR A 132 -0.26 6.13 -15.56
N LYS A 133 0.63 7.05 -15.19
CA LYS A 133 0.73 8.38 -15.75
C LYS A 133 1.35 8.29 -17.14
N LEU A 134 0.55 8.56 -18.18
CA LEU A 134 0.96 8.53 -19.59
C LEU A 134 2.17 9.44 -19.82
N ALA A 135 3.22 8.89 -20.40
CA ALA A 135 4.36 9.64 -20.87
C ALA A 135 3.89 10.65 -21.93
N GLY A 136 3.78 11.92 -21.57
CA GLY A 136 3.37 12.99 -22.50
C GLY A 136 2.50 14.09 -21.92
N SER A 137 1.88 13.93 -20.77
CA SER A 137 1.15 15.01 -20.10
C SER A 137 2.12 15.86 -19.27
N LYS A 138 2.29 17.11 -19.67
CA LYS A 138 3.27 18.07 -19.11
C LYS A 138 3.00 18.54 -17.66
N HIS A 139 2.03 17.94 -16.94
CA HIS A 139 1.61 18.41 -15.62
C HIS A 139 1.72 17.37 -14.49
N PHE A 140 2.36 16.23 -14.71
CA PHE A 140 2.47 15.20 -13.68
C PHE A 140 3.85 15.22 -13.01
N ILE A 141 3.88 15.61 -11.73
CA ILE A 141 5.08 15.65 -10.86
C ILE A 141 5.23 14.31 -10.17
N GLY A 142 5.26 13.22 -10.66
CA GLY A 142 5.36 11.91 -9.99
C GLY A 142 5.77 10.79 -10.97
N ALA A 143 6.85 11.01 -11.71
CA ALA A 143 7.23 10.18 -12.84
C ALA A 143 7.81 8.79 -12.50
N LYS A 144 7.92 8.39 -11.21
CA LYS A 144 8.75 7.21 -10.86
C LYS A 144 8.01 5.97 -10.39
N GLY A 145 6.68 5.97 -10.20
CA GLY A 145 5.95 4.77 -9.71
C GLY A 145 6.40 4.27 -8.32
N ILE A 146 7.21 5.05 -7.61
CA ILE A 146 7.86 4.69 -6.35
C ILE A 146 7.15 5.37 -5.17
N GLY A 147 6.40 6.44 -5.41
CA GLY A 147 5.83 7.30 -4.36
C GLY A 147 5.04 6.53 -3.31
N PHE A 148 4.10 5.67 -3.75
CA PHE A 148 3.35 4.84 -2.79
C PHE A 148 4.25 3.96 -1.92
N LYS A 149 5.39 3.49 -2.44
CA LYS A 149 6.30 2.62 -1.68
C LYS A 149 6.92 3.31 -0.46
N SER A 150 6.87 4.65 -0.41
CA SER A 150 7.34 5.42 0.76
C SER A 150 6.56 5.08 2.04
N VAL A 151 5.31 4.59 1.95
CA VAL A 151 4.50 4.17 3.11
C VAL A 151 5.15 3.02 3.89
N PHE A 152 6.00 2.20 3.24
CA PHE A 152 6.71 1.11 3.91
C PHE A 152 7.74 1.57 4.93
N ARG A 153 8.08 2.85 4.97
CA ARG A 153 8.87 3.44 6.06
C ARG A 153 8.08 3.54 7.36
N THR A 154 6.76 3.73 7.23
CA THR A 154 5.86 3.94 8.36
C THR A 154 5.31 2.62 8.88
N THR A 155 5.01 1.70 7.97
CA THR A 155 4.47 0.39 8.32
C THR A 155 4.93 -0.70 7.35
N PRO A 156 5.21 -1.92 7.82
CA PRO A 156 5.47 -3.04 6.92
C PRO A 156 4.18 -3.58 6.25
N MET A 157 2.99 -3.15 6.71
CA MET A 157 1.72 -3.74 6.30
C MET A 157 0.68 -2.68 5.91
N PRO A 158 0.92 -1.87 4.86
CA PRO A 158 -0.09 -0.91 4.40
C PRO A 158 -1.31 -1.65 3.84
N VAL A 159 -2.50 -1.13 4.17
CA VAL A 159 -3.80 -1.61 3.70
C VAL A 159 -4.39 -0.60 2.74
N VAL A 160 -5.05 -1.08 1.69
CA VAL A 160 -5.69 -0.24 0.68
C VAL A 160 -7.13 -0.70 0.46
N HIS A 161 -8.05 0.24 0.55
CA HIS A 161 -9.44 0.06 0.20
C HIS A 161 -9.83 1.13 -0.83
N SER A 162 -10.26 0.71 -2.02
CA SER A 162 -10.68 1.60 -3.07
C SER A 162 -11.70 0.91 -3.97
N ARG A 163 -12.90 1.44 -4.06
CA ARG A 163 -14.03 0.82 -4.78
C ARG A 163 -14.24 -0.65 -4.35
N THR A 164 -14.04 -1.58 -5.27
CA THR A 164 -14.13 -3.03 -5.03
C THR A 164 -12.80 -3.70 -4.72
N PHE A 165 -11.71 -2.92 -4.66
CA PHE A 165 -10.38 -3.43 -4.37
C PHE A 165 -10.05 -3.27 -2.89
N HIS A 166 -9.85 -4.39 -2.21
CA HIS A 166 -9.50 -4.45 -0.80
C HIS A 166 -8.32 -5.40 -0.65
N PHE A 167 -7.18 -4.87 -0.28
CA PHE A 167 -5.94 -5.66 -0.16
C PHE A 167 -4.95 -4.99 0.79
N HIS A 168 -3.97 -5.75 1.22
CA HIS A 168 -2.81 -5.24 1.94
C HIS A 168 -1.52 -5.76 1.33
N PHE A 169 -0.43 -5.13 1.67
CA PHE A 169 0.91 -5.65 1.45
C PHE A 169 1.50 -6.16 2.75
N ASP A 170 2.55 -6.99 2.67
CA ASP A 170 3.37 -7.36 3.81
C ASP A 170 4.83 -7.41 3.39
N ALA A 171 5.56 -6.35 3.73
CA ALA A 171 6.97 -6.19 3.37
C ALA A 171 7.87 -7.36 3.83
N LYS A 172 7.48 -8.06 4.90
CA LYS A 172 8.23 -9.20 5.47
C LYS A 172 7.90 -10.52 4.77
N ALA A 173 6.77 -10.59 4.06
CA ALA A 173 6.34 -11.81 3.41
C ALA A 173 7.33 -12.22 2.29
N LEU A 174 7.52 -13.53 2.16
CA LEU A 174 8.27 -14.16 1.07
C LEU A 174 9.65 -13.52 0.81
N GLY A 175 10.34 -13.10 1.88
CA GLY A 175 11.68 -12.51 1.79
C GLY A 175 11.72 -11.14 1.11
N GLY A 176 10.64 -10.36 1.20
CA GLY A 176 10.52 -9.02 0.65
C GLY A 176 9.69 -8.91 -0.63
N LEU A 177 9.28 -10.01 -1.26
CA LEU A 177 8.34 -9.98 -2.39
C LEU A 177 6.99 -9.35 -2.01
N GLY A 178 6.61 -9.43 -0.73
CA GLY A 178 5.38 -8.86 -0.23
C GLY A 178 5.23 -7.33 -0.37
N HIS A 179 6.30 -6.61 -0.70
CA HIS A 179 6.19 -5.20 -1.13
C HIS A 179 5.45 -5.04 -2.47
N LEU A 180 5.38 -6.10 -3.28
CA LEU A 180 4.82 -6.11 -4.63
C LEU A 180 3.62 -7.04 -4.78
N LEU A 181 3.29 -7.81 -3.74
CA LEU A 181 2.21 -8.78 -3.76
C LEU A 181 1.02 -8.25 -2.96
N PRO A 182 -0.12 -8.01 -3.61
CA PRO A 182 -1.34 -7.63 -2.92
C PRO A 182 -2.00 -8.89 -2.35
N PHE A 183 -2.16 -8.96 -1.03
CA PHE A 183 -2.93 -10.00 -0.37
C PHE A 183 -4.38 -9.55 -0.23
N PRO A 184 -5.35 -10.30 -0.77
CA PRO A 184 -6.75 -9.88 -0.77
C PRO A 184 -7.32 -9.78 0.64
N LEU A 185 -8.20 -8.83 0.85
CA LEU A 185 -8.97 -8.61 2.06
C LEU A 185 -10.47 -8.61 1.76
N PRO A 186 -11.32 -8.95 2.72
CA PRO A 186 -12.74 -8.67 2.61
C PRO A 186 -12.98 -7.16 2.65
N GLN A 187 -14.12 -6.74 2.12
CA GLN A 187 -14.56 -5.34 2.24
C GLN A 187 -14.74 -5.00 3.73
N PRO A 188 -14.18 -3.88 4.21
CA PRO A 188 -14.39 -3.47 5.59
C PRO A 188 -15.85 -3.08 5.84
N GLN A 189 -16.33 -3.35 7.04
CA GLN A 189 -17.68 -2.98 7.43
C GLN A 189 -17.85 -1.46 7.37
N GLY A 190 -18.92 -0.99 6.73
CA GLY A 190 -19.18 0.44 6.59
C GLY A 190 -18.32 1.17 5.56
N PHE A 191 -17.46 0.48 4.80
CA PHE A 191 -16.73 1.09 3.70
C PHE A 191 -17.68 1.36 2.53
N ASP A 192 -17.79 2.62 2.15
CA ASP A 192 -18.57 3.03 0.99
C ASP A 192 -17.67 3.11 -0.25
N ALA A 193 -17.90 2.21 -1.20
CA ALA A 193 -17.14 2.14 -2.46
C ALA A 193 -17.23 3.42 -3.31
N GLY A 194 -18.24 4.27 -3.09
CA GLY A 194 -18.38 5.58 -3.74
C GLY A 194 -17.56 6.70 -3.09
N ARG A 195 -16.92 6.46 -1.96
CA ARG A 195 -16.16 7.48 -1.21
C ARG A 195 -14.67 7.58 -1.56
N GLY A 196 -14.23 6.95 -2.64
CA GLY A 196 -12.85 7.09 -3.12
C GLY A 196 -11.90 6.04 -2.55
N THR A 197 -10.73 6.49 -2.10
CA THR A 197 -9.65 5.60 -1.63
C THR A 197 -9.30 5.88 -0.17
N ARG A 198 -9.07 4.79 0.57
CA ARG A 198 -8.54 4.80 1.93
C ARG A 198 -7.25 3.97 1.97
N VAL A 199 -6.18 4.59 2.44
CA VAL A 199 -4.92 3.92 2.77
C VAL A 199 -4.78 3.89 4.28
N VAL A 200 -4.63 2.70 4.87
CA VAL A 200 -4.45 2.54 6.32
C VAL A 200 -3.07 2.01 6.61
N LEU A 201 -2.36 2.69 7.50
CA LEU A 201 -0.99 2.36 7.92
C LEU A 201 -1.01 1.92 9.39
N PRO A 202 -0.98 0.60 9.68
CA PRO A 202 -0.88 0.08 11.04
C PRO A 202 0.46 0.46 11.67
N LEU A 203 0.44 1.17 12.80
CA LEU A 203 1.60 1.62 13.56
C LEU A 203 1.85 0.63 14.71
N MET A 204 2.96 -0.09 14.64
CA MET A 204 3.19 -1.27 15.48
C MET A 204 3.87 -0.96 16.82
N ASP A 205 4.47 0.20 16.97
CA ASP A 205 5.19 0.61 18.19
C ASP A 205 5.08 2.12 18.45
N ALA A 206 5.44 2.54 19.65
CA ALA A 206 5.34 3.93 20.07
C ALA A 206 6.24 4.89 19.27
N THR A 207 7.33 4.38 18.70
CA THR A 207 8.20 5.17 17.82
C THR A 207 7.48 5.47 16.52
N ALA A 208 6.87 4.43 15.88
CA ALA A 208 6.09 4.60 14.66
C ALA A 208 4.91 5.57 14.86
N VAL A 209 4.21 5.52 16.01
CA VAL A 209 3.12 6.46 16.31
C VAL A 209 3.64 7.89 16.41
N ARG A 210 4.72 8.11 17.17
CA ARG A 210 5.32 9.45 17.35
C ARG A 210 5.84 9.99 16.02
N ASP A 211 6.59 9.20 15.28
CA ASP A 211 7.17 9.61 13.99
C ASP A 211 6.09 9.95 12.97
N ALA A 212 5.01 9.16 12.90
CA ALA A 212 3.88 9.44 12.03
C ALA A 212 3.19 10.75 12.43
N SER A 213 2.94 10.97 13.71
CA SER A 213 2.29 12.21 14.22
C SER A 213 3.16 13.44 13.93
N THR A 214 4.47 13.35 14.17
CA THR A 214 5.41 14.45 13.90
C THR A 214 5.44 14.79 12.41
N ARG A 215 5.54 13.78 11.55
CA ARG A 215 5.58 13.99 10.08
C ARG A 215 4.27 14.57 9.55
N VAL A 216 3.12 14.13 10.05
CA VAL A 216 1.83 14.71 9.67
C VAL A 216 1.79 16.21 10.01
N LEU A 217 2.32 16.59 11.17
CA LEU A 217 2.38 17.99 11.57
C LEU A 217 3.37 18.79 10.73
N GLU A 218 4.54 18.26 10.43
CA GLU A 218 5.57 18.91 9.61
C GLU A 218 5.12 19.08 8.15
N ASP A 219 4.57 18.02 7.53
CA ASP A 219 4.17 18.01 6.13
C ASP A 219 2.93 18.88 5.85
N LEU A 220 2.06 19.09 6.85
CA LEU A 220 0.84 19.88 6.71
C LEU A 220 0.95 21.32 7.24
N GLN A 221 2.13 21.75 7.75
CA GLN A 221 2.33 23.15 8.12
C GLN A 221 2.38 24.02 6.87
N PRO A 222 1.60 25.12 6.84
CA PRO A 222 1.73 26.09 5.75
C PRO A 222 3.12 26.74 5.84
N THR A 223 3.85 26.70 4.71
CA THR A 223 5.13 27.42 4.51
C THR A 223 4.89 28.91 4.39
#